data_67b374e2a989f072319333e5930d294f
#
_entry.id   67b374e2a989f072319333e5930d294f
#
_cell.length_a   1.000
_cell.length_b   1.000
_cell.length_c   1.000
_cell.angle_alpha   90.00
_cell.angle_beta   90.00
_cell.angle_gamma   90.00
#
_symmetry.space_group_name_H-M   'P 1'
#
loop_
_entity.id
_entity.type
_entity.pdbx_description
1 polymer ?
#
loop_
_entity_poly.entity_id
_entity_poly.type
_entity_poly.pdbx_seq_one_letter_code
_entity_poly.pdbx_strand_id
1 'polypeptide(L)'
;MANYRRQVLEDVVPLCNALYERQRERLGYDRLHVYDEKYEFASGNPTPKYDTQEMIARANTMYHELDARCGAFFDFMVEHDLLDLDSKKGKAGGGYCTVFAEDHSPFIFSNFNKTSHDAEVLTHEAGHAFQVFTSMGIRPVECIWPTYESCE
;
A
#
# COMPACT_ATOMS: atom_id res chain seq x y z
N MET A 1 -15.84 18.99 8.48
CA MET A 1 -14.41 19.41 8.58
C MET A 1 -14.02 19.92 9.96
N ALA A 2 -14.63 20.97 10.53
CA ALA A 2 -14.24 21.51 11.85
C ALA A 2 -14.31 20.46 12.97
N ASN A 3 -15.37 19.68 13.03
CA ASN A 3 -15.55 18.61 14.02
C ASN A 3 -14.49 17.50 13.88
N TYR A 4 -14.20 17.06 12.65
CA TYR A 4 -13.14 16.11 12.36
C TYR A 4 -11.77 16.61 12.84
N ARG A 5 -11.39 17.84 12.47
CA ARG A 5 -10.12 18.45 12.93
C ARG A 5 -10.01 18.52 14.45
N ARG A 6 -11.10 18.89 15.11
CA ARG A 6 -11.12 18.96 16.57
C ARG A 6 -10.88 17.58 17.19
N GLN A 7 -11.59 16.55 16.73
CA GLN A 7 -11.40 15.18 17.22
C GLN A 7 -9.98 14.65 16.95
N VAL A 8 -9.42 14.91 15.77
CA VAL A 8 -8.02 14.53 15.48
C VAL A 8 -7.06 15.19 16.47
N LEU A 9 -7.21 16.47 16.74
CA LEU A 9 -6.35 17.20 17.68
C LEU A 9 -6.51 16.72 19.13
N GLU A 10 -7.73 16.42 19.53
CA GLU A 10 -8.05 16.04 20.92
C GLU A 10 -7.74 14.55 21.21
N ASP A 11 -8.02 13.64 20.25
CA ASP A 11 -7.99 12.21 20.49
C ASP A 11 -6.81 11.51 19.80
N VAL A 12 -6.44 11.91 18.57
CA VAL A 12 -5.43 11.21 17.76
C VAL A 12 -4.02 11.76 17.99
N VAL A 13 -3.85 13.09 17.95
CA VAL A 13 -2.52 13.72 18.09
C VAL A 13 -1.82 13.32 19.39
N PRO A 14 -2.48 13.24 20.56
CA PRO A 14 -1.82 12.78 21.79
C PRO A 14 -1.27 11.35 21.68
N LEU A 15 -1.98 10.45 20.99
CA LEU A 15 -1.54 9.07 20.74
C LEU A 15 -0.33 9.03 19.80
N CYS A 16 -0.37 9.80 18.72
CA CYS A 16 0.77 9.93 17.80
C CYS A 16 2.01 10.45 18.52
N ASN A 17 1.86 11.49 19.34
CA ASN A 17 2.96 12.05 20.11
C ASN A 17 3.56 11.00 21.07
N ALA A 18 2.72 10.19 21.73
CA ALA A 18 3.19 9.12 22.60
C ALA A 18 3.95 8.02 21.83
N LEU A 19 3.53 7.71 20.60
CA LEU A 19 4.22 6.76 19.72
C LEU A 19 5.58 7.31 19.26
N TYR A 20 5.63 8.57 18.84
CA TYR A 20 6.90 9.23 18.46
C TYR A 20 7.88 9.32 19.64
N GLU A 21 7.39 9.59 20.83
CA GLU A 21 8.24 9.62 22.03
C GLU A 21 8.83 8.23 22.33
N ARG A 22 8.03 7.16 22.25
CA ARG A 22 8.53 5.78 22.38
C ARG A 22 9.55 5.43 21.29
N GLN A 23 9.33 5.90 20.05
CA GLN A 23 10.29 5.72 18.94
C GLN A 23 11.60 6.44 19.25
N ARG A 24 11.54 7.71 19.67
CA ARG A 24 12.67 8.51 20.07
C ARG A 24 13.52 7.81 21.16
N GLU A 25 12.85 7.33 22.23
CA GLU A 25 13.51 6.61 23.32
C GLU A 25 14.16 5.32 22.83
N ARG A 26 13.46 4.53 22.01
CA ARG A 26 13.97 3.28 21.43
C ARG A 26 15.20 3.50 20.55
N LEU A 27 15.26 4.60 19.83
CA LEU A 27 16.40 4.99 19.00
C LEU A 27 17.54 5.61 19.79
N GLY A 28 17.31 6.03 21.04
CA GLY A 28 18.29 6.73 21.87
C GLY A 28 18.60 8.15 21.39
N TYR A 29 17.64 8.80 20.75
CA TYR A 29 17.79 10.16 20.20
C TYR A 29 17.38 11.23 21.22
N ASP A 30 18.12 12.34 21.26
CA ASP A 30 17.71 13.50 22.04
C ASP A 30 16.44 14.13 21.46
N ARG A 31 16.32 14.10 20.13
CA ARG A 31 15.18 14.63 19.38
C ARG A 31 14.92 13.76 18.15
N LEU A 32 13.62 13.51 17.87
CA LEU A 32 13.15 12.92 16.62
C LEU A 32 12.86 14.03 15.59
N HIS A 33 13.38 13.89 14.38
CA HIS A 33 13.12 14.80 13.27
C HIS A 33 12.19 14.13 12.24
N VAL A 34 11.57 14.92 11.37
CA VAL A 34 10.67 14.42 10.33
C VAL A 34 11.32 13.34 9.43
N TYR A 35 12.61 13.49 9.15
CA TYR A 35 13.36 12.51 8.35
C TYR A 35 13.69 11.22 9.10
N ASP A 36 13.53 11.18 10.43
CA ASP A 36 13.71 9.98 11.27
C ASP A 36 12.42 9.17 11.40
N GLU A 37 11.27 9.70 10.94
CA GLU A 37 9.95 9.12 11.15
C GLU A 37 9.86 7.66 10.71
N LYS A 38 10.50 7.32 9.60
CA LYS A 38 10.53 5.96 9.05
C LYS A 38 11.63 5.06 9.63
N TYR A 39 12.46 5.58 10.53
CA TYR A 39 13.55 4.82 11.14
C TYR A 39 13.11 4.27 12.51
N GLU A 40 12.92 2.97 12.58
CA GLU A 40 12.27 2.35 13.73
C GLU A 40 13.25 1.76 14.75
N PHE A 41 14.37 1.21 14.31
CA PHE A 41 15.34 0.52 15.15
C PHE A 41 16.77 0.98 14.89
N ALA A 42 17.55 1.18 15.95
CA ALA A 42 18.95 1.58 15.85
C ALA A 42 19.82 0.56 15.07
N SER A 43 19.41 -0.71 15.03
CA SER A 43 20.04 -1.76 14.23
C SER A 43 19.65 -1.76 12.75
N GLY A 44 18.79 -0.85 12.33
CA GLY A 44 18.15 -0.81 11.02
C GLY A 44 16.74 -1.40 11.06
N ASN A 45 15.90 -0.92 10.14
CA ASN A 45 14.54 -1.43 9.99
C ASN A 45 14.54 -2.86 9.48
N PRO A 46 13.48 -3.66 9.78
CA PRO A 46 13.29 -4.98 9.18
C PRO A 46 13.30 -4.89 7.65
N THR A 47 13.95 -5.84 7.03
CA THR A 47 13.96 -5.98 5.56
C THR A 47 13.36 -7.32 5.18
N PRO A 48 12.55 -7.39 4.11
CA PRO A 48 12.06 -8.65 3.58
C PRO A 48 13.24 -9.59 3.26
N LYS A 49 13.08 -10.86 3.57
CA LYS A 49 14.06 -11.90 3.20
C LYS A 49 13.82 -12.44 1.79
N TYR A 50 12.85 -11.90 1.09
CA TYR A 50 12.34 -12.37 -0.19
C TYR A 50 12.64 -11.34 -1.27
N ASP A 51 12.82 -11.82 -2.49
CA ASP A 51 12.78 -10.95 -3.66
C ASP A 51 11.33 -10.62 -4.06
N THR A 52 11.17 -9.79 -5.06
CA THR A 52 9.86 -9.35 -5.54
C THR A 52 9.01 -10.51 -6.05
N GLN A 53 9.61 -11.49 -6.72
CA GLN A 53 8.88 -12.65 -7.25
C GLN A 53 8.37 -13.56 -6.13
N GLU A 54 9.18 -13.80 -5.11
CA GLU A 54 8.74 -14.56 -3.94
C GLU A 54 7.68 -13.79 -3.14
N MET A 55 7.76 -12.45 -3.09
CA MET A 55 6.73 -11.61 -2.45
C MET A 55 5.38 -11.74 -3.18
N ILE A 56 5.39 -11.68 -4.52
CA ILE A 56 4.20 -11.92 -5.35
C ILE A 56 3.61 -13.31 -5.09
N ALA A 57 4.45 -14.35 -5.07
CA ALA A 57 3.98 -15.71 -4.83
C ALA A 57 3.33 -15.89 -3.44
N ARG A 58 3.88 -15.22 -2.42
CA ARG A 58 3.30 -15.23 -1.06
C ARG A 58 2.00 -14.44 -0.98
N ALA A 59 1.93 -13.30 -1.65
CA ALA A 59 0.71 -12.52 -1.77
C ALA A 59 -0.38 -13.32 -2.47
N ASN A 60 -0.05 -14.03 -3.55
CA ASN A 60 -0.96 -14.92 -4.25
C ASN A 60 -1.53 -15.99 -3.31
N THR A 61 -0.68 -16.68 -2.55
CA THR A 61 -1.12 -17.66 -1.54
C THR A 61 -2.07 -17.03 -0.53
N MET A 62 -1.71 -15.86 0.00
CA MET A 62 -2.53 -15.13 0.97
C MET A 62 -3.91 -14.77 0.40
N TYR A 63 -3.98 -14.29 -0.83
CA TYR A 63 -5.25 -13.93 -1.46
C TYR A 63 -6.15 -15.14 -1.74
N HIS A 64 -5.57 -16.30 -2.08
CA HIS A 64 -6.30 -17.56 -2.20
C HIS A 64 -6.85 -18.06 -0.86
N GLU A 65 -6.09 -17.89 0.23
CA GLU A 65 -6.54 -18.23 1.58
C GLU A 65 -7.63 -17.28 2.10
N LEU A 66 -7.61 -16.02 1.64
CA LEU A 66 -8.58 -15.01 2.06
C LEU A 66 -9.98 -15.27 1.48
N ASP A 67 -10.10 -15.38 0.16
CA ASP A 67 -11.35 -15.64 -0.57
C ASP A 67 -11.03 -16.10 -2.00
N ALA A 68 -11.82 -17.02 -2.54
CA ALA A 68 -11.61 -17.55 -3.88
C ALA A 68 -11.64 -16.48 -4.98
N ARG A 69 -12.42 -15.40 -4.81
CA ARG A 69 -12.47 -14.30 -5.78
C ARG A 69 -11.22 -13.43 -5.71
N CYS A 70 -10.69 -13.23 -4.49
CA CYS A 70 -9.43 -12.51 -4.29
C CYS A 70 -8.26 -13.28 -4.92
N GLY A 71 -8.21 -14.60 -4.73
CA GLY A 71 -7.21 -15.47 -5.35
C GLY A 71 -7.28 -15.42 -6.87
N ALA A 72 -8.46 -15.65 -7.46
CA ALA A 72 -8.66 -15.59 -8.91
C ALA A 72 -8.32 -14.22 -9.51
N PHE A 73 -8.63 -13.13 -8.80
CA PHE A 73 -8.24 -11.79 -9.20
C PHE A 73 -6.71 -11.63 -9.20
N PHE A 74 -6.03 -12.07 -8.15
CA PHE A 74 -4.57 -11.92 -8.06
C PHE A 74 -3.85 -12.81 -9.07
N ASP A 75 -4.37 -14.02 -9.36
CA ASP A 75 -3.91 -14.85 -10.49
C ASP A 75 -3.99 -14.07 -11.80
N PHE A 76 -5.13 -13.42 -12.08
CA PHE A 76 -5.30 -12.58 -13.26
C PHE A 76 -4.24 -11.47 -13.36
N MET A 77 -3.94 -10.79 -12.25
CA MET A 77 -2.90 -9.75 -12.23
C MET A 77 -1.52 -10.30 -12.59
N VAL A 78 -1.17 -11.48 -12.07
CA VAL A 78 0.11 -12.13 -12.31
C VAL A 78 0.20 -12.68 -13.74
N GLU A 79 -0.82 -13.39 -14.21
CA GLU A 79 -0.86 -14.02 -15.53
C GLU A 79 -0.79 -13.02 -16.70
N HIS A 80 -1.32 -11.81 -16.49
CA HIS A 80 -1.34 -10.74 -17.49
C HIS A 80 -0.22 -9.70 -17.33
N ASP A 81 0.76 -9.95 -16.45
CA ASP A 81 1.91 -9.06 -16.19
C ASP A 81 1.49 -7.61 -15.82
N LEU A 82 0.49 -7.50 -14.95
CA LEU A 82 -0.11 -6.23 -14.53
C LEU A 82 0.54 -5.61 -13.29
N LEU A 83 1.76 -6.05 -12.94
CA LEU A 83 2.52 -5.67 -11.75
C LEU A 83 3.93 -5.16 -12.14
N ASP A 84 4.14 -3.84 -12.25
CA ASP A 84 5.49 -3.27 -12.41
C ASP A 84 5.98 -2.72 -11.05
N LEU A 85 6.55 -3.61 -10.24
CA LEU A 85 6.84 -3.34 -8.83
C LEU A 85 8.26 -2.83 -8.58
N ASP A 86 9.26 -3.34 -9.31
CA ASP A 86 10.65 -3.04 -9.01
C ASP A 86 11.07 -1.61 -9.37
N SER A 87 11.88 -1.02 -8.50
CA SER A 87 12.55 0.26 -8.79
C SER A 87 13.61 0.06 -9.88
N LYS A 88 13.62 0.95 -10.88
CA LYS A 88 14.57 0.94 -12.01
C LYS A 88 15.09 2.35 -12.25
N LYS A 89 16.34 2.47 -12.74
CA LYS A 89 16.91 3.77 -13.12
C LYS A 89 16.05 4.44 -14.20
N GLY A 90 15.61 5.66 -13.92
CA GLY A 90 14.75 6.45 -14.81
C GLY A 90 13.26 6.18 -14.70
N LYS A 91 12.83 5.24 -13.83
CA LYS A 91 11.42 5.02 -13.49
C LYS A 91 10.92 6.19 -12.65
N ALA A 92 9.69 6.67 -12.91
CA ALA A 92 9.06 7.71 -12.10
C ALA A 92 8.89 7.23 -10.65
N GLY A 93 9.03 8.13 -9.68
CA GLY A 93 8.83 7.78 -8.26
C GLY A 93 7.35 7.60 -7.91
N GLY A 94 7.11 7.00 -6.75
CA GLY A 94 5.77 6.74 -6.20
C GLY A 94 5.26 5.33 -6.50
N GLY A 95 4.04 5.07 -6.00
CA GLY A 95 3.26 3.86 -6.26
C GLY A 95 1.82 4.26 -6.52
N TYR A 96 1.12 3.54 -7.34
CA TYR A 96 -0.31 3.74 -7.63
C TYR A 96 -0.93 2.54 -8.32
N CYS A 97 -2.23 2.39 -8.16
CA CYS A 97 -3.06 1.57 -9.02
C CYS A 97 -3.72 2.45 -10.08
N THR A 98 -3.74 1.99 -11.32
CA THR A 98 -4.48 2.61 -12.43
C THR A 98 -5.30 1.57 -13.18
N VAL A 99 -6.04 1.98 -14.20
CA VAL A 99 -6.92 1.12 -14.99
C VAL A 99 -6.73 1.38 -16.47
N PHE A 100 -6.62 0.32 -17.23
CA PHE A 100 -6.77 0.31 -18.67
C PHE A 100 -8.23 -0.02 -19.00
N ALA A 101 -9.04 1.03 -19.22
CA ALA A 101 -10.50 0.90 -19.34
C ALA A 101 -10.94 0.02 -20.53
N GLU A 102 -10.24 0.10 -21.66
CA GLU A 102 -10.51 -0.70 -22.85
C GLU A 102 -10.25 -2.20 -22.62
N ASP A 103 -9.22 -2.52 -21.83
CA ASP A 103 -8.82 -3.89 -21.53
C ASP A 103 -9.48 -4.44 -20.27
N HIS A 104 -10.27 -3.63 -19.57
CA HIS A 104 -10.87 -3.96 -18.29
C HIS A 104 -9.84 -4.47 -17.27
N SER A 105 -8.63 -3.91 -17.29
CA SER A 105 -7.49 -4.38 -16.52
C SER A 105 -6.96 -3.31 -15.58
N PRO A 106 -6.92 -3.55 -14.27
CA PRO A 106 -6.13 -2.72 -13.35
C PRO A 106 -4.64 -2.97 -13.57
N PHE A 107 -3.82 -2.01 -13.18
CA PHE A 107 -2.36 -2.10 -13.25
C PHE A 107 -1.74 -1.47 -12.02
N ILE A 108 -0.79 -2.15 -11.40
CA ILE A 108 -0.05 -1.66 -10.24
C ILE A 108 1.35 -1.25 -10.66
N PHE A 109 1.67 0.03 -10.42
CA PHE A 109 2.98 0.61 -10.57
C PHE A 109 3.56 0.90 -9.19
N SER A 110 4.81 0.51 -8.94
CA SER A 110 5.49 0.77 -7.67
C SER A 110 7.00 0.92 -7.84
N ASN A 111 7.70 1.17 -6.76
CA ASN A 111 9.14 1.31 -6.70
C ASN A 111 9.70 0.58 -5.48
N PHE A 112 9.60 -0.74 -5.47
CA PHE A 112 10.11 -1.59 -4.39
C PHE A 112 11.60 -1.37 -4.17
N ASN A 113 11.98 -1.22 -2.93
CA ASN A 113 13.32 -0.89 -2.50
C ASN A 113 13.88 -1.84 -1.42
N LYS A 114 13.22 -2.99 -1.24
CA LYS A 114 13.59 -4.05 -0.28
C LYS A 114 13.39 -3.63 1.19
N THR A 115 12.35 -2.86 1.45
CA THR A 115 11.91 -2.55 2.81
C THR A 115 10.61 -3.28 3.15
N SER A 116 10.25 -3.36 4.43
CA SER A 116 8.95 -3.91 4.87
C SER A 116 7.77 -3.17 4.25
N HIS A 117 7.96 -1.91 3.90
CA HIS A 117 6.96 -1.08 3.23
C HIS A 117 6.54 -1.61 1.85
N ASP A 118 7.40 -2.36 1.16
CA ASP A 118 7.05 -2.96 -0.13
C ASP A 118 5.85 -3.92 -0.03
N ALA A 119 5.75 -4.67 1.08
CA ALA A 119 4.61 -5.56 1.33
C ALA A 119 3.33 -4.77 1.63
N GLU A 120 3.44 -3.67 2.38
CA GLU A 120 2.31 -2.76 2.66
C GLU A 120 1.79 -2.15 1.37
N VAL A 121 2.69 -1.64 0.52
CA VAL A 121 2.33 -1.06 -0.79
C VAL A 121 1.67 -2.10 -1.68
N LEU A 122 2.22 -3.32 -1.78
CA LEU A 122 1.63 -4.37 -2.61
C LEU A 122 0.19 -4.68 -2.18
N THR A 123 -0.05 -4.85 -0.89
CA THR A 123 -1.39 -5.17 -0.38
C THR A 123 -2.36 -4.00 -0.50
N HIS A 124 -1.89 -2.78 -0.32
CA HIS A 124 -2.68 -1.55 -0.49
C HIS A 124 -3.12 -1.38 -1.95
N GLU A 125 -2.17 -1.39 -2.89
CA GLU A 125 -2.47 -1.21 -4.31
C GLU A 125 -3.29 -2.38 -4.90
N ALA A 126 -3.07 -3.60 -4.41
CA ALA A 126 -3.91 -4.74 -4.79
C ALA A 126 -5.35 -4.60 -4.27
N GLY A 127 -5.57 -3.94 -3.14
CA GLY A 127 -6.91 -3.59 -2.65
C GLY A 127 -7.63 -2.65 -3.62
N HIS A 128 -6.97 -1.58 -4.06
CA HIS A 128 -7.51 -0.68 -5.09
C HIS A 128 -7.78 -1.40 -6.42
N ALA A 129 -6.83 -2.24 -6.85
CA ALA A 129 -6.96 -3.01 -8.08
C ALA A 129 -8.15 -3.99 -8.03
N PHE A 130 -8.35 -4.69 -6.91
CA PHE A 130 -9.50 -5.57 -6.70
C PHE A 130 -10.81 -4.80 -6.69
N GLN A 131 -10.86 -3.64 -6.03
CA GLN A 131 -12.05 -2.78 -5.99
C GLN A 131 -12.44 -2.37 -7.41
N VAL A 132 -11.52 -1.84 -8.19
CA VAL A 132 -11.83 -1.37 -9.55
C VAL A 132 -12.15 -2.51 -10.49
N PHE A 133 -11.44 -3.64 -10.41
CA PHE A 133 -11.72 -4.85 -11.19
C PHE A 133 -13.15 -5.34 -11.01
N THR A 134 -13.61 -5.38 -9.75
CA THR A 134 -14.99 -5.78 -9.43
C THR A 134 -16.03 -4.74 -9.84
N SER A 135 -15.67 -3.46 -9.89
CA SER A 135 -16.56 -2.34 -10.18
C SER A 135 -16.72 -2.03 -11.66
N MET A 136 -15.83 -2.51 -12.53
CA MET A 136 -15.82 -2.14 -13.96
C MET A 136 -17.13 -2.41 -14.71
N GLY A 137 -17.95 -3.34 -14.22
CA GLY A 137 -19.28 -3.64 -14.74
C GLY A 137 -20.38 -2.69 -14.30
N ILE A 138 -20.11 -1.80 -13.35
CA ILE A 138 -21.13 -0.90 -12.78
C ILE A 138 -21.51 0.19 -13.81
N ARG A 139 -22.80 0.51 -13.83
CA ARG A 139 -23.33 1.61 -14.63
C ARG A 139 -24.22 2.51 -13.75
N PRO A 140 -24.17 3.84 -13.87
CA PRO A 140 -23.32 4.60 -14.80
C PRO A 140 -21.83 4.52 -14.44
N VAL A 141 -20.96 4.80 -15.42
CA VAL A 141 -19.50 4.65 -15.31
C VAL A 141 -18.88 5.49 -14.18
N GLU A 142 -19.50 6.59 -13.83
CA GLU A 142 -19.09 7.46 -12.73
C GLU A 142 -19.15 6.78 -11.35
N CYS A 143 -19.87 5.67 -11.25
CA CYS A 143 -19.99 4.88 -10.01
C CYS A 143 -18.92 3.78 -9.87
N ILE A 144 -18.01 3.63 -10.83
CA ILE A 144 -16.90 2.66 -10.75
C ILE A 144 -15.94 3.03 -9.63
N TRP A 145 -15.66 4.32 -9.48
CA TRP A 145 -14.77 4.84 -8.45
C TRP A 145 -15.56 5.36 -7.25
N PRO A 146 -15.28 4.86 -6.05
CA PRO A 146 -15.79 5.44 -4.82
C PRO A 146 -15.17 6.82 -4.56
N THR A 147 -15.62 7.50 -3.51
CA THR A 147 -14.95 8.74 -3.07
C THR A 147 -13.58 8.42 -2.47
N TYR A 148 -12.64 9.35 -2.53
CA TYR A 148 -11.31 9.17 -1.96
C TYR A 148 -11.35 8.75 -0.49
N GLU A 149 -12.26 9.31 0.31
CA GLU A 149 -12.44 8.97 1.72
C GLU A 149 -12.91 7.52 1.95
N SER A 150 -13.36 6.85 0.92
CA SER A 150 -13.80 5.45 0.99
C SER A 150 -12.81 4.49 0.36
N CYS A 151 -11.83 4.99 -0.40
CA CYS A 151 -10.79 4.20 -1.04
C CYS A 151 -9.57 4.00 -0.13
N GLU A 152 -9.20 5.04 0.66
CA GLU A 152 -7.96 5.10 1.44
C GLU A 152 -8.09 4.52 2.87
#